data_7e1c8f0b799efd816538f3a5f59270b5
#
_entry.id   7e1c8f0b799efd816538f3a5f59270b5
#
_cell.length_a   1.000
_cell.length_b   1.000
_cell.length_c   1.000
_cell.angle_alpha   90.00
_cell.angle_beta   90.00
_cell.angle_gamma   90.00
#
_symmetry.space_group_name_H-M   'P 1'
#
loop_
_entity.id
_entity.type
_entity.pdbx_description
1 polymer ?
#
loop_
_entity_poly.entity_id
_entity_poly.type
_entity_poly.pdbx_seq_one_letter_code
_entity_poly.pdbx_strand_id
1 'polypeptide(L)'
;MKHFVICFLLFGSVVSAAYAANPTVHGLPPPAKPQRVSAAEGFPPLPLPVVPMRRSEQKRPPQPLALATKVKYGTGEQWRGTIADLKQLLAYASPRLNISYTTNEMSLKEFSFDPKVLPVMYFTGHQRFRFSSDEIEKMRQYLANGGTIIGNACCGNVIFSASFKDEMQKILPDRPMVVLPPDHPIYASYYTIEKVNYRKPEPGQSAADAPAIQAAPNFEGINVGCRTAVILSKADISAGWDELIVPTAEFLIEPDDALKLGTNLMAYCLAFHQAAQQYTKTPVYEDVEREKGGEFIFAQVMHGGDWDPHAGAVSRFIQKMKESTSSDAKLRRVKVDLASADLFSYPFLYMTGHYDFKFTSQEISNLASYLKKGGFLFANACCGSADFDIAFKREMKRVLPGFEMKALGTSHSIFDSFYTIQKVAYTQKVELASPGFSSPYLEGIDIEGGTAVVYSPYGLVWDEQVRPYSLAVMPEDSIRLGINTVVFALSH
;
A
#
# COMPACT_ATOMS: atom_id res chain seq x y z
N MET A 1 18.04 31.76 -57.67
CA MET A 1 17.98 33.13 -58.17
C MET A 1 17.40 34.02 -57.10
N LYS A 2 18.15 35.10 -56.81
CA LYS A 2 17.87 36.31 -55.99
C LYS A 2 17.68 36.11 -54.47
N HIS A 3 18.76 36.25 -53.85
CA HIS A 3 19.37 37.25 -52.97
C HIS A 3 18.47 38.47 -52.63
N PHE A 4 18.30 38.73 -51.35
CA PHE A 4 18.35 40.13 -50.87
C PHE A 4 18.94 40.13 -49.43
N VAL A 5 20.10 40.83 -49.36
CA VAL A 5 20.82 41.30 -48.19
C VAL A 5 20.39 42.73 -47.98
N ILE A 6 20.06 43.14 -46.73
CA ILE A 6 20.08 44.53 -46.28
C ILE A 6 20.50 44.55 -44.80
N CYS A 7 21.59 44.95 -44.62
CA CYS A 7 22.43 45.96 -44.02
C CYS A 7 21.90 46.65 -42.77
N PHE A 8 22.78 46.62 -41.80
CA PHE A 8 22.96 47.44 -40.56
C PHE A 8 22.51 48.88 -40.68
N LEU A 9 21.93 49.38 -39.57
CA LEU A 9 22.22 50.73 -39.04
C LEU A 9 22.17 50.70 -37.52
N LEU A 10 23.35 50.97 -36.94
CA LEU A 10 23.59 51.33 -35.55
C LEU A 10 23.04 52.74 -35.28
N PHE A 11 22.21 52.87 -34.28
CA PHE A 11 22.02 54.15 -33.57
C PHE A 11 22.29 53.89 -32.09
N GLY A 12 23.43 54.38 -31.67
CA GLY A 12 23.78 54.52 -30.26
C GLY A 12 23.02 55.68 -29.66
N SER A 13 22.24 55.38 -28.64
CA SER A 13 21.73 56.37 -27.70
C SER A 13 22.36 56.07 -26.35
N VAL A 14 23.27 56.99 -25.98
CA VAL A 14 23.83 57.09 -24.65
C VAL A 14 22.72 57.53 -23.72
N VAL A 15 22.21 56.62 -22.91
CA VAL A 15 21.35 56.98 -21.77
C VAL A 15 22.24 57.07 -20.54
N SER A 16 22.47 58.31 -20.12
CA SER A 16 23.10 58.62 -18.83
C SER A 16 22.24 58.03 -17.71
N ALA A 17 22.73 57.00 -17.06
CA ALA A 17 22.14 56.54 -15.82
C ALA A 17 22.46 57.54 -14.71
N ALA A 18 21.44 58.27 -14.32
CA ALA A 18 21.48 59.03 -13.08
C ALA A 18 21.49 58.01 -11.92
N TYR A 19 22.61 57.98 -11.20
CA TYR A 19 22.71 57.27 -9.93
C TYR A 19 21.73 57.93 -8.95
N ALA A 20 20.59 57.35 -8.74
CA ALA A 20 19.75 57.66 -7.59
C ALA A 20 20.50 57.19 -6.34
N ALA A 21 20.94 58.11 -5.53
CA ALA A 21 21.51 57.81 -4.23
C ALA A 21 20.50 57.05 -3.40
N ASN A 22 20.83 55.81 -3.03
CA ASN A 22 20.08 55.05 -2.05
C ASN A 22 19.90 55.88 -0.78
N PRO A 23 18.68 55.96 -0.23
CA PRO A 23 18.52 56.59 1.08
C PRO A 23 19.35 55.78 2.07
N THR A 24 20.27 56.46 2.73
CA THR A 24 21.04 55.93 3.86
C THR A 24 20.05 55.36 4.89
N VAL A 25 20.01 54.02 4.97
CA VAL A 25 19.38 53.37 6.09
C VAL A 25 20.19 53.82 7.31
N HIS A 26 19.60 54.68 8.12
CA HIS A 26 20.18 54.98 9.43
C HIS A 26 20.21 53.70 10.19
N GLY A 27 21.39 53.09 10.29
CA GLY A 27 21.61 51.91 11.11
C GLY A 27 21.14 52.25 12.53
N LEU A 28 20.34 51.33 13.07
CA LEU A 28 20.04 51.39 14.50
C LEU A 28 21.35 51.54 15.26
N PRO A 29 21.42 52.40 16.26
CA PRO A 29 22.62 52.55 17.07
C PRO A 29 22.99 51.16 17.63
N PRO A 30 24.27 50.81 17.68
CA PRO A 30 24.70 49.53 18.20
C PRO A 30 24.11 49.38 19.62
N PRO A 31 23.64 48.16 19.96
CA PRO A 31 23.06 47.92 21.26
C PRO A 31 24.05 48.38 22.34
N ALA A 32 23.54 49.11 23.33
CA ALA A 32 24.35 49.58 24.42
C ALA A 32 25.14 48.44 25.03
N LYS A 33 26.45 48.61 25.21
CA LYS A 33 27.27 47.59 25.88
C LYS A 33 26.63 47.28 27.22
N PRO A 34 26.40 46.00 27.55
CA PRO A 34 25.84 45.67 28.85
C PRO A 34 26.69 46.29 29.95
N GLN A 35 26.05 47.08 30.80
CA GLN A 35 26.70 47.63 32.00
C GLN A 35 27.19 46.46 32.81
N ARG A 36 28.47 46.42 33.16
CA ARG A 36 28.99 45.44 34.12
C ARG A 36 28.32 45.72 35.47
N VAL A 37 27.37 44.86 35.79
CA VAL A 37 26.80 44.80 37.12
C VAL A 37 27.94 44.49 38.09
N SER A 38 28.11 45.27 39.13
CA SER A 38 29.17 45.04 40.10
C SER A 38 28.98 43.65 40.73
N ALA A 39 30.08 42.97 41.01
CA ALA A 39 30.09 41.57 41.45
C ALA A 39 29.43 41.33 42.81
N ALA A 40 28.78 42.34 43.42
CA ALA A 40 28.16 42.21 44.75
C ALA A 40 26.63 41.88 44.73
N GLU A 41 25.98 41.94 43.56
CA GLU A 41 24.52 41.72 43.43
C GLU A 41 24.09 40.72 42.35
N GLY A 42 25.04 40.02 41.75
CA GLY A 42 24.72 39.00 40.75
C GLY A 42 24.55 37.63 41.34
N PHE A 43 23.50 36.88 40.91
CA PHE A 43 23.45 35.44 41.12
C PHE A 43 24.78 34.82 40.65
N PRO A 44 25.34 33.84 41.40
CA PRO A 44 26.53 33.16 40.95
C PRO A 44 26.28 32.64 39.52
N PRO A 45 27.29 32.78 38.61
CA PRO A 45 27.10 32.28 37.26
C PRO A 45 26.70 30.80 37.30
N LEU A 46 25.63 30.49 36.60
CA LEU A 46 25.20 29.07 36.44
C LEU A 46 26.42 28.25 36.08
N PRO A 47 26.65 27.11 36.74
CA PRO A 47 27.75 26.26 36.40
C PRO A 47 27.64 25.95 34.90
N LEU A 48 28.72 26.13 34.15
CA LEU A 48 28.75 25.74 32.73
C LEU A 48 28.29 24.28 32.65
N PRO A 49 27.40 23.93 31.72
CA PRO A 49 27.00 22.55 31.55
C PRO A 49 28.28 21.73 31.43
N VAL A 50 28.41 20.72 32.29
CA VAL A 50 29.53 19.77 32.25
C VAL A 50 29.37 19.02 30.95
N VAL A 51 29.97 19.54 29.89
CA VAL A 51 30.13 18.77 28.66
C VAL A 51 31.20 17.74 29.01
N PRO A 52 30.89 16.44 28.99
CA PRO A 52 31.90 15.43 29.20
C PRO A 52 32.97 15.61 28.14
N MET A 53 34.13 16.13 28.55
CA MET A 53 35.28 16.27 27.64
C MET A 53 35.94 14.90 27.39
N ARG A 54 35.21 13.94 26.87
CA ARG A 54 35.78 12.77 26.24
C ARG A 54 35.94 13.06 24.74
N ARG A 55 37.04 13.65 24.39
CA ARG A 55 37.51 13.80 23.00
C ARG A 55 37.70 12.46 22.26
N SER A 56 37.44 11.33 22.89
CA SER A 56 37.59 10.00 22.31
C SER A 56 36.29 9.35 21.83
N GLU A 57 35.14 9.89 22.15
CA GLU A 57 33.88 9.38 21.57
C GLU A 57 33.57 10.16 20.29
N GLN A 58 34.09 9.67 19.19
CA GLN A 58 33.54 10.05 17.88
C GLN A 58 32.07 9.65 17.88
N LYS A 59 31.16 10.62 17.74
CA LYS A 59 29.75 10.32 17.47
C LYS A 59 29.73 9.37 16.29
N ARG A 60 29.30 8.14 16.53
CA ARG A 60 29.04 7.22 15.43
C ARG A 60 27.95 7.85 14.57
N PRO A 61 28.13 7.92 13.26
CA PRO A 61 27.06 8.38 12.40
C PRO A 61 25.83 7.51 12.66
N PRO A 62 24.60 8.09 12.60
CA PRO A 62 23.39 7.29 12.74
C PRO A 62 23.43 6.15 11.75
N GLN A 63 23.24 4.92 12.24
CA GLN A 63 23.24 3.76 11.35
C GLN A 63 21.93 3.80 10.53
N PRO A 64 22.00 3.47 9.23
CA PRO A 64 20.81 3.32 8.42
C PRO A 64 19.86 2.29 9.03
N LEU A 65 18.55 2.50 8.87
CA LEU A 65 17.55 1.53 9.30
C LEU A 65 17.72 0.21 8.54
N ALA A 66 17.42 -0.92 9.20
CA ALA A 66 17.39 -2.21 8.52
C ALA A 66 16.11 -2.33 7.68
N LEU A 67 16.25 -2.57 6.37
CA LEU A 67 15.11 -2.85 5.50
C LEU A 67 14.64 -4.30 5.67
N ALA A 68 15.55 -5.24 5.66
CA ALA A 68 15.28 -6.66 5.80
C ALA A 68 16.07 -7.27 6.95
N THR A 69 15.38 -8.07 7.76
CA THR A 69 15.95 -8.80 8.89
C THR A 69 15.89 -10.29 8.63
N LYS A 70 17.04 -10.93 8.59
CA LYS A 70 17.15 -12.39 8.53
C LYS A 70 16.79 -12.98 9.88
N VAL A 71 15.75 -13.80 9.91
CA VAL A 71 15.17 -14.31 11.16
C VAL A 71 15.90 -15.58 11.60
N LYS A 72 16.44 -15.56 12.81
CA LYS A 72 17.00 -16.71 13.48
C LYS A 72 15.85 -17.48 14.15
N TYR A 73 15.47 -18.60 13.56
CA TYR A 73 14.41 -19.46 14.07
C TYR A 73 14.97 -20.83 14.47
N GLY A 74 14.22 -21.54 15.33
CA GLY A 74 14.62 -22.87 15.81
C GLY A 74 15.80 -22.86 16.78
N THR A 75 16.38 -24.05 17.00
CA THR A 75 17.45 -24.27 18.01
C THR A 75 18.84 -24.46 17.42
N GLY A 76 19.03 -24.21 16.12
CA GLY A 76 20.33 -24.41 15.44
C GLY A 76 20.59 -23.32 14.41
N GLU A 77 21.54 -23.56 13.51
CA GLU A 77 21.91 -22.64 12.44
C GLU A 77 21.12 -22.89 11.12
N GLN A 78 19.98 -23.55 11.19
CA GLN A 78 19.17 -23.94 10.04
C GLN A 78 18.63 -22.74 9.25
N TRP A 79 18.47 -21.60 9.94
CA TRP A 79 18.06 -20.31 9.40
C TRP A 79 19.14 -19.64 8.54
N ARG A 80 20.37 -20.12 8.61
CA ARG A 80 21.52 -19.42 8.02
C ARG A 80 21.51 -19.45 6.50
N GLY A 81 21.19 -20.63 5.90
CA GLY A 81 21.20 -20.78 4.45
C GLY A 81 22.49 -20.24 3.84
N THR A 82 22.39 -19.35 2.87
CA THR A 82 23.53 -18.59 2.31
C THR A 82 23.91 -17.45 3.25
N ILE A 83 25.22 -17.28 3.53
CA ILE A 83 25.70 -16.44 4.65
C ILE A 83 25.53 -14.96 4.38
N ALA A 84 25.88 -14.48 3.19
CA ALA A 84 25.92 -13.06 2.87
C ALA A 84 24.72 -12.57 2.03
N ASP A 85 23.76 -13.44 1.76
CA ASP A 85 22.64 -13.27 0.84
C ASP A 85 21.99 -11.86 0.85
N LEU A 86 21.37 -11.48 1.95
CA LEU A 86 20.72 -10.16 2.07
C LEU A 86 21.73 -9.01 1.98
N LYS A 87 22.94 -9.18 2.50
CA LYS A 87 23.97 -8.15 2.45
C LYS A 87 24.41 -7.88 1.01
N GLN A 88 24.63 -8.93 0.25
CA GLN A 88 25.01 -8.84 -1.16
C GLN A 88 23.86 -8.30 -2.00
N LEU A 89 22.64 -8.79 -1.75
CA LEU A 89 21.46 -8.23 -2.41
C LEU A 89 21.34 -6.72 -2.19
N LEU A 90 21.48 -6.24 -0.94
CA LEU A 90 21.39 -4.80 -0.68
C LEU A 90 22.60 -4.03 -1.23
N ALA A 91 23.79 -4.60 -1.27
CA ALA A 91 24.91 -3.98 -1.94
C ALA A 91 24.66 -3.77 -3.44
N TYR A 92 23.99 -4.71 -4.09
CA TYR A 92 23.59 -4.61 -5.49
C TYR A 92 22.40 -3.65 -5.70
N ALA A 93 21.37 -3.74 -4.87
CA ALA A 93 20.10 -3.01 -5.03
C ALA A 93 20.18 -1.54 -4.58
N SER A 94 20.93 -1.23 -3.50
CA SER A 94 20.94 0.11 -2.90
C SER A 94 21.35 1.23 -3.86
N PRO A 95 22.42 1.13 -4.66
CA PRO A 95 22.76 2.18 -5.61
C PRO A 95 21.75 2.31 -6.75
N ARG A 96 21.06 1.22 -7.11
CA ARG A 96 20.04 1.20 -8.17
C ARG A 96 18.74 1.84 -7.72
N LEU A 97 18.33 1.55 -6.49
CA LEU A 97 17.11 2.09 -5.89
C LEU A 97 17.32 3.46 -5.23
N ASN A 98 18.57 3.94 -5.20
CA ASN A 98 18.97 5.17 -4.49
C ASN A 98 18.49 5.18 -3.02
N ILE A 99 18.78 4.09 -2.30
CA ILE A 99 18.39 3.90 -0.90
C ILE A 99 19.60 3.71 0.00
N SER A 100 19.43 4.07 1.27
CA SER A 100 20.43 3.88 2.32
C SER A 100 19.83 3.06 3.46
N TYR A 101 19.71 1.74 3.23
CA TYR A 101 19.27 0.77 4.22
C TYR A 101 20.34 -0.27 4.48
N THR A 102 20.22 -0.95 5.60
CA THR A 102 21.09 -2.08 5.98
C THR A 102 20.27 -3.35 6.19
N THR A 103 20.94 -4.45 6.50
CA THR A 103 20.33 -5.70 6.94
C THR A 103 20.80 -6.02 8.34
N ASN A 104 20.03 -6.82 9.06
CA ASN A 104 20.46 -7.42 10.31
C ASN A 104 20.00 -8.87 10.42
N GLU A 105 20.48 -9.54 11.45
CA GLU A 105 20.07 -10.90 11.81
C GLU A 105 19.60 -10.90 13.25
N MET A 106 18.40 -11.41 13.48
CA MET A 106 17.75 -11.28 14.78
C MET A 106 16.88 -12.51 15.09
N SER A 107 16.84 -12.91 16.35
CA SER A 107 15.88 -13.93 16.78
C SER A 107 14.47 -13.35 16.89
N LEU A 108 13.42 -14.19 16.79
CA LEU A 108 12.05 -13.74 16.98
C LEU A 108 11.79 -13.16 18.37
N LYS A 109 12.59 -13.53 19.36
CA LYS A 109 12.48 -12.97 20.73
C LYS A 109 12.95 -11.52 20.79
N GLU A 110 13.90 -11.15 19.95
CA GLU A 110 14.48 -9.79 19.86
C GLU A 110 13.76 -8.92 18.82
N PHE A 111 12.96 -9.53 17.96
CA PHE A 111 12.26 -8.85 16.88
C PHE A 111 11.14 -7.97 17.44
N SER A 112 11.12 -6.69 17.05
CA SER A 112 10.15 -5.72 17.59
C SER A 112 8.71 -5.94 17.13
N PHE A 113 8.50 -6.64 16.02
CA PHE A 113 7.20 -6.77 15.33
C PHE A 113 6.55 -5.42 14.96
N ASP A 114 7.33 -4.35 14.97
CA ASP A 114 6.90 -3.05 14.46
C ASP A 114 7.43 -2.86 13.02
N PRO A 115 6.56 -2.91 12.00
CA PRO A 115 6.99 -2.77 10.62
C PRO A 115 7.56 -1.38 10.28
N LYS A 116 7.38 -0.38 11.14
CA LYS A 116 8.03 0.94 10.97
C LYS A 116 9.54 0.86 11.24
N VAL A 117 9.95 -0.04 12.11
CA VAL A 117 11.34 -0.24 12.51
C VAL A 117 11.99 -1.36 11.71
N LEU A 118 11.28 -2.45 11.52
CA LEU A 118 11.73 -3.66 10.83
C LEU A 118 10.69 -4.07 9.77
N PRO A 119 10.75 -3.51 8.56
CA PRO A 119 9.71 -3.68 7.53
C PRO A 119 9.58 -5.09 6.98
N VAL A 120 10.70 -5.83 6.86
CA VAL A 120 10.76 -7.12 6.19
C VAL A 120 11.40 -8.17 7.07
N MET A 121 10.67 -9.25 7.34
CA MET A 121 11.21 -10.51 7.88
C MET A 121 11.62 -11.42 6.73
N TYR A 122 12.83 -11.92 6.77
CA TYR A 122 13.34 -12.87 5.79
C TYR A 122 13.66 -14.21 6.44
N PHE A 123 13.03 -15.26 5.95
CA PHE A 123 13.20 -16.64 6.38
C PHE A 123 13.86 -17.45 5.27
N THR A 124 14.90 -18.18 5.60
CA THR A 124 15.53 -19.13 4.67
C THR A 124 16.02 -20.37 5.42
N GLY A 125 16.17 -21.49 4.75
CA GLY A 125 16.68 -22.71 5.36
C GLY A 125 16.32 -23.97 4.62
N HIS A 126 16.61 -25.13 5.28
CA HIS A 126 16.46 -26.48 4.71
C HIS A 126 15.52 -27.38 5.50
N GLN A 127 15.06 -26.99 6.70
CA GLN A 127 14.37 -27.87 7.61
C GLN A 127 12.98 -27.36 7.98
N ARG A 128 12.19 -28.24 8.57
CA ARG A 128 10.93 -27.89 9.20
C ARG A 128 11.15 -26.97 10.38
N PHE A 129 10.28 -26.03 10.56
CA PHE A 129 10.20 -25.17 11.72
C PHE A 129 8.76 -25.00 12.17
N ARG A 130 8.58 -24.49 13.39
CA ARG A 130 7.27 -24.21 13.95
C ARG A 130 7.35 -22.93 14.77
N PHE A 131 6.29 -22.16 14.73
CA PHE A 131 6.11 -21.01 15.59
C PHE A 131 5.27 -21.37 16.81
N SER A 132 5.53 -20.71 17.92
CA SER A 132 4.66 -20.72 19.10
C SER A 132 3.38 -19.92 18.83
N SER A 133 2.34 -20.14 19.65
CA SER A 133 1.08 -19.40 19.51
C SER A 133 1.26 -17.88 19.67
N ASP A 134 2.18 -17.45 20.56
CA ASP A 134 2.53 -16.05 20.75
C ASP A 134 3.21 -15.43 19.52
N GLU A 135 4.14 -16.17 18.91
CA GLU A 135 4.80 -15.74 17.66
C GLU A 135 3.81 -15.64 16.49
N ILE A 136 2.88 -16.60 16.37
CA ILE A 136 1.83 -16.59 15.35
C ILE A 136 0.97 -15.33 15.49
N GLU A 137 0.53 -14.98 16.71
CA GLU A 137 -0.30 -13.80 16.93
C GLU A 137 0.46 -12.50 16.65
N LYS A 138 1.70 -12.41 17.09
CA LYS A 138 2.58 -11.24 16.80
C LYS A 138 2.84 -11.07 15.31
N MET A 139 3.07 -12.18 14.57
CA MET A 139 3.24 -12.13 13.12
C MET A 139 1.96 -11.74 12.40
N ARG A 140 0.78 -12.19 12.88
CA ARG A 140 -0.51 -11.77 12.33
C ARG A 140 -0.69 -10.26 12.45
N GLN A 141 -0.42 -9.70 13.63
CA GLN A 141 -0.47 -8.26 13.87
C GLN A 141 0.59 -7.51 13.04
N TYR A 142 1.80 -8.04 12.95
CA TYR A 142 2.87 -7.47 12.13
C TYR A 142 2.46 -7.35 10.65
N LEU A 143 1.88 -8.42 10.08
CA LEU A 143 1.38 -8.40 8.70
C LEU A 143 0.21 -7.43 8.53
N ALA A 144 -0.72 -7.38 9.49
CA ALA A 144 -1.84 -6.45 9.46
C ALA A 144 -1.38 -4.99 9.52
N ASN A 145 -0.30 -4.71 10.26
CA ASN A 145 0.27 -3.37 10.42
C ASN A 145 1.24 -2.94 9.28
N GLY A 146 1.36 -3.73 8.23
CA GLY A 146 2.16 -3.36 7.05
C GLY A 146 3.50 -4.07 6.91
N GLY A 147 3.85 -5.00 7.81
CA GLY A 147 5.06 -5.83 7.71
C GLY A 147 5.00 -6.83 6.56
N THR A 148 6.14 -7.22 6.01
CA THR A 148 6.26 -8.21 4.94
C THR A 148 7.09 -9.40 5.40
N ILE A 149 6.66 -10.62 5.06
CA ILE A 149 7.40 -11.86 5.32
C ILE A 149 7.84 -12.45 3.98
N ILE A 150 9.13 -12.68 3.82
CA ILE A 150 9.71 -13.35 2.66
C ILE A 150 10.29 -14.68 3.09
N GLY A 151 9.90 -15.76 2.40
CA GLY A 151 10.47 -17.09 2.52
C GLY A 151 11.31 -17.43 1.29
N ASN A 152 12.48 -18.02 1.51
CA ASN A 152 13.32 -18.58 0.45
C ASN A 152 13.68 -20.02 0.79
N ALA A 153 13.33 -20.95 -0.06
CA ALA A 153 13.78 -22.33 0.08
C ALA A 153 15.24 -22.44 -0.35
N CYS A 154 16.16 -22.40 0.61
CA CYS A 154 17.58 -22.55 0.33
C CYS A 154 17.82 -23.86 -0.43
N CYS A 155 18.61 -23.83 -1.48
CA CYS A 155 18.83 -24.94 -2.42
C CYS A 155 17.56 -25.49 -3.09
N GLY A 156 16.42 -24.80 -3.03
CA GLY A 156 15.15 -25.28 -3.54
C GLY A 156 14.48 -26.33 -2.65
N ASN A 157 14.79 -26.34 -1.36
CA ASN A 157 14.38 -27.39 -0.42
C ASN A 157 12.87 -27.45 -0.22
N VAL A 158 12.26 -28.57 -0.59
CA VAL A 158 10.80 -28.79 -0.52
C VAL A 158 10.28 -28.91 0.92
N ILE A 159 11.12 -29.37 1.87
CA ILE A 159 10.73 -29.51 3.29
C ILE A 159 10.56 -28.15 3.92
N PHE A 160 11.46 -27.20 3.65
CA PHE A 160 11.35 -25.82 4.09
C PHE A 160 10.11 -25.15 3.48
N SER A 161 9.93 -25.28 2.15
CA SER A 161 8.78 -24.70 1.45
C SER A 161 7.45 -25.17 2.04
N ALA A 162 7.31 -26.47 2.29
CA ALA A 162 6.10 -27.03 2.89
C ALA A 162 5.90 -26.49 4.32
N SER A 163 6.95 -26.48 5.15
CA SER A 163 6.89 -25.96 6.50
C SER A 163 6.52 -24.48 6.54
N PHE A 164 7.09 -23.68 5.64
CA PHE A 164 6.77 -22.26 5.53
C PHE A 164 5.28 -22.04 5.20
N LYS A 165 4.74 -22.79 4.24
CA LYS A 165 3.31 -22.72 3.89
C LYS A 165 2.42 -23.11 5.07
N ASP A 166 2.75 -24.22 5.77
CA ASP A 166 2.00 -24.68 6.92
C ASP A 166 1.96 -23.63 8.05
N GLU A 167 3.09 -22.97 8.31
CA GLU A 167 3.15 -21.93 9.35
C GLU A 167 2.43 -20.66 8.91
N MET A 168 2.55 -20.23 7.66
CA MET A 168 1.81 -19.07 7.14
C MET A 168 0.30 -19.30 7.14
N GLN A 169 -0.17 -20.55 6.87
CA GLN A 169 -1.58 -20.89 6.97
C GLN A 169 -2.13 -20.80 8.40
N LYS A 170 -1.30 -21.04 9.43
CA LYS A 170 -1.70 -20.80 10.83
C LYS A 170 -1.80 -19.31 11.18
N ILE A 171 -0.91 -18.51 10.61
CA ILE A 171 -0.93 -17.04 10.79
C ILE A 171 -2.15 -16.43 10.09
N LEU A 172 -2.45 -16.87 8.88
CA LEU A 172 -3.52 -16.35 8.02
C LEU A 172 -4.42 -17.49 7.54
N PRO A 173 -5.27 -18.08 8.41
CA PRO A 173 -6.02 -19.31 8.12
C PRO A 173 -7.01 -19.17 6.96
N ASP A 174 -7.56 -17.97 6.77
CA ASP A 174 -8.58 -17.71 5.75
C ASP A 174 -8.01 -17.29 4.39
N ARG A 175 -6.67 -17.33 4.23
CA ARG A 175 -5.98 -16.83 3.05
C ARG A 175 -4.99 -17.87 2.51
N PRO A 176 -5.32 -18.51 1.39
CA PRO A 176 -4.40 -19.47 0.79
C PRO A 176 -3.19 -18.78 0.16
N MET A 177 -2.06 -19.45 0.19
CA MET A 177 -0.90 -19.05 -0.61
C MET A 177 -1.13 -19.46 -2.06
N VAL A 178 -1.02 -18.49 -2.98
CA VAL A 178 -1.27 -18.68 -4.41
C VAL A 178 -0.04 -18.30 -5.23
N VAL A 179 0.10 -18.88 -6.41
CA VAL A 179 1.14 -18.46 -7.37
C VAL A 179 0.82 -17.04 -7.85
N LEU A 180 1.79 -16.14 -7.76
CA LEU A 180 1.63 -14.77 -8.23
C LEU A 180 1.56 -14.75 -9.76
N PRO A 181 0.58 -14.04 -10.34
CA PRO A 181 0.41 -14.00 -11.81
C PRO A 181 1.58 -13.25 -12.47
N PRO A 182 1.87 -13.50 -13.75
CA PRO A 182 3.01 -12.88 -14.44
C PRO A 182 2.97 -11.35 -14.50
N ASP A 183 1.79 -10.76 -14.43
CA ASP A 183 1.57 -9.30 -14.38
C ASP A 183 1.63 -8.71 -12.97
N HIS A 184 2.02 -9.53 -11.96
CA HIS A 184 2.13 -9.06 -10.59
C HIS A 184 3.20 -7.96 -10.47
N PRO A 185 2.93 -6.87 -9.70
CA PRO A 185 3.82 -5.71 -9.61
C PRO A 185 5.25 -6.03 -9.17
N ILE A 186 5.44 -7.10 -8.41
CA ILE A 186 6.76 -7.54 -7.96
C ILE A 186 7.72 -7.82 -9.13
N TYR A 187 7.18 -8.23 -10.28
CA TYR A 187 7.96 -8.53 -11.47
C TYR A 187 8.25 -7.29 -12.34
N ALA A 188 7.71 -6.13 -11.95
CA ALA A 188 7.90 -4.86 -12.65
C ALA A 188 8.22 -3.67 -11.72
N SER A 189 8.57 -3.94 -10.44
CA SER A 189 8.79 -2.87 -9.44
C SER A 189 10.00 -1.99 -9.74
N TYR A 190 11.03 -2.54 -10.38
CA TYR A 190 12.23 -1.82 -10.86
C TYR A 190 12.66 -2.35 -12.23
N TYR A 191 12.90 -3.65 -12.36
CA TYR A 191 13.14 -4.34 -13.63
C TYR A 191 11.83 -4.94 -14.14
N THR A 192 11.56 -4.85 -15.44
CA THR A 192 10.49 -5.64 -16.07
C THR A 192 11.02 -7.05 -16.33
N ILE A 193 10.49 -8.04 -15.61
CA ILE A 193 10.96 -9.42 -15.64
C ILE A 193 9.83 -10.32 -16.13
N GLU A 194 9.86 -10.69 -17.40
CA GLU A 194 8.89 -11.61 -18.01
C GLU A 194 9.33 -13.08 -17.86
N LYS A 195 10.63 -13.32 -17.88
CA LYS A 195 11.23 -14.65 -17.81
C LYS A 195 12.49 -14.62 -16.98
N VAL A 196 12.80 -15.76 -16.36
CA VAL A 196 14.03 -16.02 -15.58
C VAL A 196 14.59 -17.38 -15.95
N ASN A 197 15.89 -17.55 -15.74
CA ASN A 197 16.59 -18.80 -15.97
C ASN A 197 16.64 -19.60 -14.67
N TYR A 198 15.99 -20.77 -14.71
CA TYR A 198 16.00 -21.73 -13.62
C TYR A 198 16.97 -22.86 -13.90
N ARG A 199 17.55 -23.44 -12.85
CA ARG A 199 18.22 -24.73 -12.92
C ARG A 199 17.50 -25.73 -12.01
N LYS A 200 17.11 -26.85 -12.60
CA LYS A 200 16.48 -27.96 -11.89
C LYS A 200 17.17 -29.25 -12.33
N PRO A 201 18.22 -29.67 -11.60
CA PRO A 201 18.97 -30.87 -11.97
C PRO A 201 18.12 -32.13 -11.83
N GLU A 202 18.42 -33.13 -12.63
CA GLU A 202 17.91 -34.49 -12.46
C GLU A 202 18.56 -35.15 -11.23
N PRO A 203 17.92 -36.18 -10.61
CA PRO A 203 18.49 -36.87 -9.48
C PRO A 203 19.93 -37.36 -9.75
N GLY A 204 20.89 -36.91 -8.94
CA GLY A 204 22.30 -37.22 -9.08
C GLY A 204 23.10 -36.32 -10.02
N GLN A 205 22.46 -35.35 -10.67
CA GLN A 205 23.12 -34.32 -11.47
C GLN A 205 23.48 -33.12 -10.60
N SER A 206 24.64 -32.51 -10.86
CA SER A 206 25.00 -31.22 -10.26
C SER A 206 24.16 -30.11 -10.88
N ALA A 207 23.71 -29.18 -10.04
CA ALA A 207 23.00 -27.99 -10.54
C ALA A 207 23.88 -27.10 -11.44
N ALA A 208 25.21 -27.15 -11.25
CA ALA A 208 26.14 -26.43 -12.13
C ALA A 208 26.14 -26.98 -13.56
N ASP A 209 25.89 -28.29 -13.72
CA ASP A 209 25.86 -28.98 -15.02
C ASP A 209 24.46 -29.08 -15.62
N ALA A 210 23.42 -28.74 -14.84
CA ALA A 210 22.05 -28.74 -15.34
C ALA A 210 21.83 -27.58 -16.34
N PRO A 211 21.12 -27.82 -17.44
CA PRO A 211 20.79 -26.76 -18.39
C PRO A 211 19.87 -25.71 -17.74
N ALA A 212 20.08 -24.46 -18.10
CA ALA A 212 19.16 -23.40 -17.73
C ALA A 212 17.83 -23.55 -18.49
N ILE A 213 16.72 -23.45 -17.77
CA ILE A 213 15.35 -23.49 -18.30
C ILE A 213 14.75 -22.12 -18.13
N GLN A 214 14.39 -21.49 -19.25
CA GLN A 214 13.75 -20.19 -19.22
C GLN A 214 12.24 -20.32 -19.05
N ALA A 215 11.71 -19.72 -17.97
CA ALA A 215 10.28 -19.71 -17.67
C ALA A 215 9.86 -18.39 -16.99
N ALA A 216 8.55 -18.13 -16.88
CA ALA A 216 8.03 -17.02 -16.11
C ALA A 216 8.43 -17.14 -14.62
N PRO A 217 8.68 -16.02 -13.93
CA PRO A 217 8.93 -16.04 -12.50
C PRO A 217 7.69 -16.59 -11.76
N ASN A 218 7.90 -17.37 -10.69
CA ASN A 218 6.84 -18.17 -10.06
C ASN A 218 6.83 -18.05 -8.53
N PHE A 219 6.99 -16.85 -7.99
CA PHE A 219 6.77 -16.64 -6.56
C PHE A 219 5.36 -17.04 -6.17
N GLU A 220 5.22 -17.55 -4.95
CA GLU A 220 3.93 -17.73 -4.32
C GLU A 220 3.72 -16.65 -3.26
N GLY A 221 2.47 -16.27 -2.99
CA GLY A 221 2.21 -15.21 -2.02
C GLY A 221 0.85 -15.29 -1.35
N ILE A 222 0.72 -14.56 -0.24
CA ILE A 222 -0.55 -14.32 0.45
C ILE A 222 -0.79 -12.82 0.47
N ASN A 223 -1.97 -12.40 0.01
CA ASN A 223 -2.38 -11.01 0.02
C ASN A 223 -3.00 -10.62 1.36
N VAL A 224 -2.63 -9.44 1.86
CA VAL A 224 -3.23 -8.78 3.02
C VAL A 224 -3.60 -7.36 2.62
N GLY A 225 -4.88 -7.07 2.51
CA GLY A 225 -5.36 -5.85 1.88
C GLY A 225 -4.91 -5.77 0.40
N CYS A 226 -4.43 -4.62 -0.03
CA CYS A 226 -4.01 -4.39 -1.42
C CYS A 226 -2.54 -4.75 -1.71
N ARG A 227 -1.88 -5.56 -0.88
CA ARG A 227 -0.48 -5.93 -1.06
C ARG A 227 -0.25 -7.43 -0.84
N THR A 228 0.72 -7.98 -1.50
CA THR A 228 1.25 -9.30 -1.16
C THR A 228 2.19 -9.16 0.03
N ALA A 229 1.71 -9.61 1.19
CA ALA A 229 2.38 -9.44 2.47
C ALA A 229 3.29 -10.62 2.85
N VAL A 230 3.01 -11.79 2.29
CA VAL A 230 3.86 -12.99 2.41
C VAL A 230 4.27 -13.40 1.01
N ILE A 231 5.55 -13.65 0.81
CA ILE A 231 6.13 -14.04 -0.49
C ILE A 231 7.04 -15.24 -0.26
N LEU A 232 6.90 -16.27 -1.07
CA LEU A 232 7.72 -17.47 -1.04
C LEU A 232 8.38 -17.72 -2.39
N SER A 233 9.72 -17.83 -2.40
CA SER A 233 10.47 -18.42 -3.50
C SER A 233 10.74 -19.90 -3.22
N LYS A 234 10.22 -20.79 -4.08
CA LYS A 234 10.51 -22.23 -4.01
C LYS A 234 11.84 -22.58 -4.67
N ALA A 235 12.24 -21.83 -5.68
CA ALA A 235 13.57 -21.90 -6.21
C ALA A 235 14.50 -21.05 -5.35
N ASP A 236 15.70 -21.53 -5.08
CA ASP A 236 16.67 -20.74 -4.31
C ASP A 236 17.05 -19.48 -5.08
N ILE A 237 16.76 -18.34 -4.50
CA ILE A 237 17.15 -17.02 -5.00
C ILE A 237 18.37 -16.49 -4.24
N SER A 238 18.60 -16.97 -3.02
CA SER A 238 19.62 -16.43 -2.12
C SER A 238 21.05 -16.79 -2.55
N ALA A 239 21.25 -17.97 -3.10
CA ALA A 239 22.54 -18.36 -3.66
C ALA A 239 22.94 -17.45 -4.82
N GLY A 240 21.97 -17.07 -5.67
CA GLY A 240 22.19 -16.15 -6.77
C GLY A 240 22.54 -14.73 -6.31
N TRP A 241 22.10 -14.29 -5.14
CA TRP A 241 22.51 -13.00 -4.57
C TRP A 241 24.00 -12.97 -4.18
N ASP A 242 24.55 -14.13 -3.80
CA ASP A 242 26.00 -14.32 -3.57
C ASP A 242 26.76 -14.73 -4.85
N GLU A 243 26.11 -14.62 -6.03
CA GLU A 243 26.66 -15.01 -7.33
C GLU A 243 27.09 -16.49 -7.39
N LEU A 244 26.41 -17.35 -6.63
CA LEU A 244 26.75 -18.77 -6.50
C LEU A 244 25.73 -19.66 -7.22
N ILE A 245 26.26 -20.71 -7.84
CA ILE A 245 25.47 -21.88 -8.25
C ILE A 245 25.87 -23.02 -7.30
N VAL A 246 24.99 -23.35 -6.36
CA VAL A 246 25.23 -24.43 -5.39
C VAL A 246 25.09 -25.78 -6.09
N PRO A 247 26.15 -26.61 -6.23
CA PRO A 247 26.10 -27.86 -7.00
C PRO A 247 25.03 -28.84 -6.53
N THR A 248 24.70 -28.84 -5.22
CA THR A 248 23.74 -29.72 -4.60
C THR A 248 22.33 -29.15 -4.53
N ALA A 249 22.07 -27.99 -5.13
CA ALA A 249 20.75 -27.40 -5.14
C ALA A 249 19.79 -28.22 -6.01
N GLU A 250 18.59 -28.42 -5.52
CA GLU A 250 17.51 -29.13 -6.23
C GLU A 250 16.75 -28.21 -7.21
N PHE A 251 16.69 -26.93 -6.89
CA PHE A 251 16.02 -25.91 -7.70
C PHE A 251 16.53 -24.53 -7.37
N LEU A 252 17.08 -23.81 -8.35
CA LEU A 252 17.63 -22.46 -8.15
C LEU A 252 17.33 -21.55 -9.34
N ILE A 253 17.47 -20.25 -9.09
CA ILE A 253 17.43 -19.18 -10.11
C ILE A 253 18.87 -18.74 -10.38
N GLU A 254 19.21 -18.52 -11.65
CA GLU A 254 20.55 -18.06 -12.01
C GLU A 254 20.87 -16.69 -11.39
N PRO A 255 22.17 -16.41 -11.08
CA PRO A 255 22.58 -15.23 -10.32
C PRO A 255 22.06 -13.89 -10.85
N ASP A 256 22.20 -13.64 -12.14
CA ASP A 256 21.74 -12.39 -12.76
C ASP A 256 20.25 -12.14 -12.57
N ASP A 257 19.44 -13.18 -12.75
CA ASP A 257 17.98 -13.10 -12.61
C ASP A 257 17.59 -13.04 -11.12
N ALA A 258 18.33 -13.73 -10.26
CA ALA A 258 18.15 -13.68 -8.82
C ALA A 258 18.40 -12.28 -8.26
N LEU A 259 19.44 -11.58 -8.70
CA LEU A 259 19.74 -10.20 -8.30
C LEU A 259 18.66 -9.21 -8.79
N LYS A 260 18.17 -9.38 -10.02
CA LYS A 260 17.06 -8.56 -10.56
C LYS A 260 15.78 -8.80 -9.79
N LEU A 261 15.39 -10.06 -9.56
CA LEU A 261 14.21 -10.41 -8.76
C LEU A 261 14.33 -9.93 -7.32
N GLY A 262 15.50 -10.09 -6.70
CA GLY A 262 15.78 -9.59 -5.36
C GLY A 262 15.67 -8.07 -5.27
N THR A 263 16.17 -7.34 -6.28
CA THR A 263 16.00 -5.88 -6.37
C THR A 263 14.52 -5.50 -6.46
N ASN A 264 13.76 -6.20 -7.28
CA ASN A 264 12.31 -5.99 -7.40
C ASN A 264 11.58 -6.28 -6.09
N LEU A 265 11.95 -7.36 -5.38
CA LEU A 265 11.42 -7.67 -4.04
C LEU A 265 11.66 -6.52 -3.07
N MET A 266 12.89 -5.99 -3.02
CA MET A 266 13.21 -4.87 -2.12
C MET A 266 12.49 -3.59 -2.53
N ALA A 267 12.40 -3.27 -3.82
CA ALA A 267 11.65 -2.13 -4.33
C ALA A 267 10.16 -2.22 -3.97
N TYR A 268 9.57 -3.39 -4.15
CA TYR A 268 8.17 -3.67 -3.80
C TYR A 268 7.92 -3.48 -2.30
N CYS A 269 8.75 -4.11 -1.45
CA CYS A 269 8.62 -3.99 0.00
C CYS A 269 8.82 -2.54 0.49
N LEU A 270 9.78 -1.82 -0.09
CA LEU A 270 10.06 -0.44 0.26
C LEU A 270 8.91 0.49 -0.12
N ALA A 271 8.33 0.34 -1.30
CA ALA A 271 7.19 1.14 -1.75
C ALA A 271 6.01 1.00 -0.78
N PHE A 272 5.68 -0.22 -0.36
CA PHE A 272 4.61 -0.45 0.61
C PHE A 272 4.95 0.01 2.02
N HIS A 273 6.21 -0.12 2.45
CA HIS A 273 6.67 0.39 3.74
C HIS A 273 6.56 1.91 3.82
N GLN A 274 7.04 2.63 2.80
CA GLN A 274 6.93 4.09 2.73
C GLN A 274 5.47 4.55 2.68
N ALA A 275 4.65 3.87 1.90
CA ALA A 275 3.23 4.10 1.86
C ALA A 275 2.57 3.90 3.23
N ALA A 276 2.86 2.80 3.92
CA ALA A 276 2.34 2.53 5.26
C ALA A 276 2.75 3.61 6.28
N GLN A 277 3.98 4.11 6.21
CA GLN A 277 4.42 5.20 7.10
C GLN A 277 3.63 6.51 6.91
N GLN A 278 3.24 6.82 5.67
CA GLN A 278 2.44 8.01 5.39
C GLN A 278 0.99 7.88 5.88
N TYR A 279 0.47 6.66 5.97
CA TYR A 279 -0.96 6.39 6.20
C TYR A 279 -1.28 5.71 7.54
N THR A 280 -0.32 5.50 8.43
CA THR A 280 -0.53 4.92 9.76
C THR A 280 -1.22 5.86 10.77
N LYS A 281 -2.10 6.75 10.32
CA LYS A 281 -3.12 7.27 11.22
C LYS A 281 -4.17 6.18 11.35
N THR A 282 -4.21 5.54 12.50
CA THR A 282 -5.24 4.60 12.90
C THR A 282 -6.61 5.19 12.54
N PRO A 283 -7.47 4.48 11.77
CA PRO A 283 -8.80 4.99 11.50
C PRO A 283 -9.52 5.16 12.84
N VAL A 284 -9.92 6.37 13.13
CA VAL A 284 -10.72 6.65 14.32
C VAL A 284 -12.13 6.18 13.99
N TYR A 285 -12.52 5.03 14.53
CA TYR A 285 -13.91 4.63 14.62
C TYR A 285 -14.44 5.31 15.87
N GLU A 286 -15.34 6.26 15.71
CA GLU A 286 -15.98 6.88 16.87
C GLU A 286 -17.18 6.03 17.27
N ASP A 287 -17.19 5.55 18.50
CA ASP A 287 -18.37 4.95 19.12
C ASP A 287 -19.47 6.02 19.24
N VAL A 288 -20.64 5.70 18.73
CA VAL A 288 -21.70 6.69 18.50
C VAL A 288 -22.46 6.97 19.78
N GLU A 289 -22.17 8.08 20.45
CA GLU A 289 -23.21 8.80 21.19
C GLU A 289 -23.99 9.66 20.20
N ARG A 290 -25.31 9.40 20.07
CA ARG A 290 -26.20 10.12 19.16
C ARG A 290 -26.37 11.57 19.62
N GLU A 291 -25.62 12.50 19.06
CA GLU A 291 -25.94 13.91 19.12
C GLU A 291 -26.91 14.28 18.00
N LYS A 292 -27.96 15.00 18.34
CA LYS A 292 -29.03 15.38 17.43
C LYS A 292 -28.59 16.49 16.47
N GLY A 293 -28.72 16.22 15.15
CA GLY A 293 -28.86 17.26 14.12
C GLY A 293 -27.60 17.58 13.31
N GLY A 294 -27.70 17.51 11.99
CA GLY A 294 -26.68 18.03 11.04
C GLY A 294 -25.45 17.18 10.81
N GLU A 295 -25.51 15.90 11.10
CA GLU A 295 -24.37 14.98 10.96
C GLU A 295 -24.62 13.96 9.85
N PHE A 296 -23.67 13.83 8.93
CA PHE A 296 -23.65 12.73 7.96
C PHE A 296 -22.71 11.63 8.42
N ILE A 297 -23.25 10.43 8.58
CA ILE A 297 -22.50 9.26 9.03
C ILE A 297 -22.17 8.37 7.82
N PHE A 298 -20.89 8.20 7.56
CA PHE A 298 -20.39 7.26 6.57
C PHE A 298 -20.31 5.86 7.19
N ALA A 299 -21.38 5.09 7.03
CA ALA A 299 -21.56 3.80 7.66
C ALA A 299 -20.94 2.71 6.80
N GLN A 300 -19.82 2.14 7.25
CA GLN A 300 -19.11 1.08 6.52
C GLN A 300 -19.55 -0.31 6.99
N VAL A 301 -19.98 -1.13 6.04
CA VAL A 301 -20.44 -2.49 6.27
C VAL A 301 -19.28 -3.42 6.59
N MET A 302 -19.37 -4.14 7.69
CA MET A 302 -18.51 -5.29 7.99
C MET A 302 -19.07 -6.53 7.32
N HIS A 303 -18.23 -7.30 6.65
CA HIS A 303 -18.58 -8.58 6.05
C HIS A 303 -17.47 -9.61 6.26
N GLY A 304 -17.71 -10.87 5.96
CA GLY A 304 -16.78 -11.97 6.21
C GLY A 304 -15.46 -11.96 5.42
N GLY A 305 -15.33 -11.05 4.42
CA GLY A 305 -14.08 -10.79 3.72
C GLY A 305 -13.24 -9.68 4.39
N ASP A 306 -12.38 -9.02 3.62
CA ASP A 306 -11.58 -7.87 4.08
C ASP A 306 -12.35 -6.55 3.89
N TRP A 307 -13.34 -6.33 4.72
CA TRP A 307 -14.25 -5.19 4.61
C TRP A 307 -13.58 -3.80 4.78
N ASP A 308 -12.37 -3.73 5.27
CA ASP A 308 -11.58 -2.50 5.45
C ASP A 308 -10.14 -2.67 4.92
N PRO A 309 -9.98 -2.90 3.61
CA PRO A 309 -8.68 -3.19 3.01
C PRO A 309 -7.71 -2.00 3.08
N HIS A 310 -8.24 -0.79 3.21
CA HIS A 310 -7.53 0.49 3.30
C HIS A 310 -8.15 1.38 4.37
N ALA A 311 -7.76 1.16 5.60
CA ALA A 311 -8.30 1.87 6.76
C ALA A 311 -8.25 3.41 6.68
N GLY A 312 -7.27 3.97 5.96
CA GLY A 312 -7.14 5.41 5.77
C GLY A 312 -7.95 6.01 4.60
N ALA A 313 -8.38 5.18 3.63
CA ALA A 313 -8.99 5.67 2.40
C ALA A 313 -10.33 6.39 2.65
N VAL A 314 -11.21 5.79 3.44
CA VAL A 314 -12.51 6.39 3.77
C VAL A 314 -12.33 7.67 4.58
N SER A 315 -11.43 7.71 5.55
CA SER A 315 -11.15 8.91 6.33
C SER A 315 -10.64 10.05 5.45
N ARG A 316 -9.79 9.74 4.47
CA ARG A 316 -9.29 10.72 3.51
C ARG A 316 -10.38 11.18 2.55
N PHE A 317 -11.22 10.28 2.06
CA PHE A 317 -12.39 10.61 1.25
C PHE A 317 -13.33 11.58 1.98
N ILE A 318 -13.64 11.29 3.25
CA ILE A 318 -14.47 12.15 4.10
C ILE A 318 -13.83 13.54 4.24
N GLN A 319 -12.52 13.61 4.47
CA GLN A 319 -11.81 14.88 4.53
C GLN A 319 -11.93 15.65 3.20
N LYS A 320 -11.70 14.99 2.06
CA LYS A 320 -11.81 15.62 0.73
C LYS A 320 -13.24 16.06 0.42
N MET A 321 -14.22 15.28 0.79
CA MET A 321 -15.64 15.66 0.65
C MET A 321 -15.95 16.90 1.46
N LYS A 322 -15.48 17.00 2.71
CA LYS A 322 -15.64 18.19 3.55
C LYS A 322 -14.98 19.43 2.93
N GLU A 323 -13.75 19.28 2.43
CA GLU A 323 -13.03 20.36 1.74
C GLU A 323 -13.75 20.85 0.49
N SER A 324 -14.34 19.92 -0.30
CA SER A 324 -14.99 20.22 -1.58
C SER A 324 -16.38 20.78 -1.45
N THR A 325 -17.16 20.34 -0.48
CA THR A 325 -18.57 20.73 -0.31
C THR A 325 -18.76 21.94 0.60
N SER A 326 -17.71 22.45 1.24
CA SER A 326 -17.77 23.54 2.23
C SER A 326 -18.86 23.32 3.29
N SER A 327 -19.18 22.07 3.58
CA SER A 327 -20.23 21.68 4.50
C SER A 327 -19.75 21.78 5.94
N ASP A 328 -20.54 22.45 6.80
CA ASP A 328 -20.34 22.43 8.25
C ASP A 328 -20.79 21.10 8.88
N ALA A 329 -21.28 20.15 8.08
CA ALA A 329 -21.71 18.85 8.56
C ALA A 329 -20.53 18.11 9.22
N LYS A 330 -20.78 17.56 10.39
CA LYS A 330 -19.86 16.63 11.03
C LYS A 330 -19.91 15.32 10.26
N LEU A 331 -18.81 14.96 9.64
CA LEU A 331 -18.67 13.74 8.87
C LEU A 331 -17.96 12.70 9.72
N ARG A 332 -18.65 11.61 10.05
CA ARG A 332 -18.08 10.51 10.83
C ARG A 332 -18.13 9.20 10.07
N ARG A 333 -17.16 8.33 10.34
CA ARG A 333 -17.13 6.96 9.88
C ARG A 333 -17.51 6.04 11.03
N VAL A 334 -18.45 5.15 10.79
CA VAL A 334 -18.82 4.07 11.71
C VAL A 334 -18.75 2.72 10.99
N LYS A 335 -18.52 1.65 11.73
CA LYS A 335 -18.64 0.28 11.23
C LYS A 335 -20.04 -0.25 11.55
N VAL A 336 -20.63 -0.98 10.61
CA VAL A 336 -22.00 -1.51 10.73
C VAL A 336 -21.99 -3.01 10.46
N ASP A 337 -22.62 -3.74 11.39
CA ASP A 337 -22.96 -5.14 11.21
C ASP A 337 -24.36 -5.23 10.59
N LEU A 338 -24.49 -5.86 9.44
CA LEU A 338 -25.78 -6.05 8.76
C LEU A 338 -26.77 -6.91 9.57
N ALA A 339 -26.29 -7.72 10.50
CA ALA A 339 -27.13 -8.50 11.40
C ALA A 339 -27.75 -7.64 12.51
N SER A 340 -27.17 -6.45 12.82
CA SER A 340 -27.65 -5.54 13.86
C SER A 340 -28.85 -4.71 13.39
N ALA A 341 -29.74 -4.40 14.32
CA ALA A 341 -30.84 -3.45 14.07
C ALA A 341 -30.34 -2.00 13.86
N ASP A 342 -29.12 -1.67 14.26
CA ASP A 342 -28.51 -0.34 14.10
C ASP A 342 -28.35 0.06 12.62
N LEU A 343 -28.30 -0.93 11.72
CA LEU A 343 -28.30 -0.75 10.27
C LEU A 343 -29.35 0.29 9.83
N PHE A 344 -30.57 0.23 10.38
CA PHE A 344 -31.68 1.10 10.00
C PHE A 344 -31.55 2.55 10.48
N SER A 345 -30.51 2.85 11.25
CA SER A 345 -30.22 4.21 11.72
C SER A 345 -29.38 5.02 10.72
N TYR A 346 -28.84 4.38 9.68
CA TYR A 346 -27.94 4.99 8.72
C TYR A 346 -28.60 5.06 7.34
N PRO A 347 -28.79 6.24 6.74
CA PRO A 347 -29.40 6.34 5.41
C PRO A 347 -28.49 5.88 4.28
N PHE A 348 -27.16 5.85 4.54
CA PHE A 348 -26.12 5.52 3.58
C PHE A 348 -25.18 4.45 4.13
N LEU A 349 -25.01 3.40 3.36
CA LEU A 349 -24.04 2.32 3.64
C LEU A 349 -22.94 2.31 2.59
N TYR A 350 -21.73 2.03 3.02
CA TYR A 350 -20.59 1.79 2.14
C TYR A 350 -20.01 0.39 2.34
N MET A 351 -19.64 -0.27 1.24
CA MET A 351 -19.09 -1.61 1.26
C MET A 351 -17.91 -1.73 0.28
N THR A 352 -16.83 -2.37 0.69
CA THR A 352 -15.67 -2.61 -0.17
C THR A 352 -14.89 -3.83 0.30
N GLY A 353 -14.07 -4.41 -0.55
CA GLY A 353 -13.21 -5.55 -0.22
C GLY A 353 -12.49 -6.14 -1.43
N HIS A 354 -11.69 -7.18 -1.19
CA HIS A 354 -10.97 -7.92 -2.24
C HIS A 354 -11.43 -9.36 -2.39
N TYR A 355 -11.95 -9.97 -1.31
CA TYR A 355 -12.15 -11.43 -1.25
C TYR A 355 -13.61 -11.82 -1.35
N ASP A 356 -13.83 -13.10 -1.67
CA ASP A 356 -15.15 -13.71 -1.60
C ASP A 356 -15.73 -13.60 -0.17
N PHE A 357 -17.02 -13.34 -0.09
CA PHE A 357 -17.78 -13.30 1.16
C PHE A 357 -19.19 -13.85 0.95
N LYS A 358 -19.84 -14.24 2.03
CA LYS A 358 -21.24 -14.72 2.02
C LYS A 358 -21.99 -14.07 3.15
N PHE A 359 -23.17 -13.57 2.84
CA PHE A 359 -24.12 -13.09 3.85
C PHE A 359 -24.88 -14.25 4.50
N THR A 360 -25.10 -14.15 5.79
CA THR A 360 -26.02 -14.99 6.54
C THR A 360 -27.46 -14.69 6.15
N SER A 361 -28.40 -15.54 6.51
CA SER A 361 -29.83 -15.31 6.24
C SER A 361 -30.36 -14.06 6.93
N GLN A 362 -29.84 -13.71 8.11
CA GLN A 362 -30.22 -12.51 8.86
C GLN A 362 -29.71 -11.26 8.16
N GLU A 363 -28.46 -11.22 7.72
CA GLU A 363 -27.87 -10.09 6.97
C GLU A 363 -28.62 -9.85 5.66
N ILE A 364 -28.97 -10.93 4.92
CA ILE A 364 -29.78 -10.82 3.71
C ILE A 364 -31.14 -10.20 4.00
N SER A 365 -31.85 -10.70 5.01
CA SER A 365 -33.17 -10.19 5.37
C SER A 365 -33.14 -8.73 5.78
N ASN A 366 -32.17 -8.34 6.60
CA ASN A 366 -32.01 -6.98 7.08
C ASN A 366 -31.63 -6.03 5.95
N LEU A 367 -30.66 -6.39 5.10
CA LEU A 367 -30.24 -5.55 3.98
C LEU A 367 -31.35 -5.40 2.94
N ALA A 368 -32.09 -6.48 2.65
CA ALA A 368 -33.24 -6.40 1.75
C ALA A 368 -34.33 -5.46 2.28
N SER A 369 -34.62 -5.55 3.59
CA SER A 369 -35.59 -4.66 4.25
C SER A 369 -35.10 -3.21 4.27
N TYR A 370 -33.80 -3.00 4.53
CA TYR A 370 -33.16 -1.69 4.53
C TYR A 370 -33.30 -0.99 3.16
N LEU A 371 -32.91 -1.68 2.08
CA LEU A 371 -32.95 -1.13 0.73
C LEU A 371 -34.39 -0.84 0.27
N LYS A 372 -35.32 -1.74 0.57
CA LYS A 372 -36.76 -1.54 0.25
C LYS A 372 -37.42 -0.41 1.04
N LYS A 373 -36.83 0.02 2.15
CA LYS A 373 -37.34 1.14 2.96
C LYS A 373 -36.62 2.46 2.67
N GLY A 374 -35.94 2.56 1.55
CA GLY A 374 -35.27 3.79 1.10
C GLY A 374 -33.84 3.95 1.59
N GLY A 375 -33.21 2.90 2.15
CA GLY A 375 -31.78 2.90 2.44
C GLY A 375 -30.94 2.81 1.16
N PHE A 376 -29.73 3.36 1.17
CA PHE A 376 -28.84 3.41 0.03
C PHE A 376 -27.53 2.62 0.32
N LEU A 377 -27.11 1.78 -0.63
CA LEU A 377 -25.86 1.05 -0.57
C LEU A 377 -24.91 1.48 -1.70
N PHE A 378 -23.77 2.01 -1.34
CA PHE A 378 -22.65 2.24 -2.26
C PHE A 378 -21.58 1.18 -2.05
N ALA A 379 -21.18 0.48 -3.10
CA ALA A 379 -20.11 -0.50 -3.01
C ALA A 379 -19.07 -0.35 -4.12
N ASN A 380 -17.84 -0.77 -3.85
CA ASN A 380 -16.83 -0.88 -4.89
C ASN A 380 -15.90 -2.08 -4.66
N ALA A 381 -15.50 -2.72 -5.76
CA ALA A 381 -14.44 -3.73 -5.72
C ALA A 381 -13.09 -3.03 -5.49
N CYS A 382 -12.49 -3.19 -4.33
CA CYS A 382 -11.18 -2.61 -4.07
C CYS A 382 -10.16 -3.14 -5.07
N CYS A 383 -9.35 -2.26 -5.65
CA CYS A 383 -8.39 -2.59 -6.73
C CYS A 383 -9.02 -3.26 -7.98
N GLY A 384 -10.34 -3.26 -8.11
CA GLY A 384 -11.07 -3.97 -9.16
C GLY A 384 -10.97 -5.50 -9.00
N SER A 385 -11.02 -6.00 -7.76
CA SER A 385 -10.92 -7.43 -7.48
C SER A 385 -12.09 -8.22 -8.07
N ALA A 386 -11.76 -9.22 -8.88
CA ALA A 386 -12.75 -10.12 -9.48
C ALA A 386 -13.49 -10.98 -8.43
N ASP A 387 -12.80 -11.40 -7.36
CA ASP A 387 -13.40 -12.22 -6.31
C ASP A 387 -14.49 -11.43 -5.56
N PHE A 388 -14.22 -10.16 -5.25
CA PHE A 388 -15.23 -9.31 -4.63
C PHE A 388 -16.37 -8.99 -5.60
N ASP A 389 -16.08 -8.72 -6.88
CA ASP A 389 -17.10 -8.44 -7.90
C ASP A 389 -18.09 -9.59 -8.04
N ILE A 390 -17.57 -10.81 -8.17
CA ILE A 390 -18.38 -12.04 -8.27
C ILE A 390 -19.19 -12.23 -6.98
N ALA A 391 -18.58 -12.07 -5.82
CA ALA A 391 -19.24 -12.22 -4.54
C ALA A 391 -20.35 -11.18 -4.36
N PHE A 392 -20.06 -9.90 -4.61
CA PHE A 392 -21.04 -8.83 -4.46
C PHE A 392 -22.27 -9.04 -5.36
N LYS A 393 -22.07 -9.32 -6.63
CA LYS A 393 -23.16 -9.60 -7.58
C LYS A 393 -23.99 -10.83 -7.16
N ARG A 394 -23.32 -11.88 -6.70
CA ARG A 394 -24.00 -13.07 -6.17
C ARG A 394 -24.85 -12.75 -4.94
N GLU A 395 -24.29 -12.02 -3.97
CA GLU A 395 -25.02 -11.70 -2.74
C GLU A 395 -26.15 -10.69 -3.00
N MET A 396 -25.98 -9.71 -3.86
CA MET A 396 -27.06 -8.80 -4.24
C MET A 396 -28.22 -9.54 -4.89
N LYS A 397 -27.96 -10.55 -5.71
CA LYS A 397 -29.03 -11.40 -6.28
C LYS A 397 -29.76 -12.22 -5.20
N ARG A 398 -29.11 -12.56 -4.09
CA ARG A 398 -29.75 -13.22 -2.94
C ARG A 398 -30.57 -12.21 -2.09
N VAL A 399 -30.05 -11.00 -1.92
CA VAL A 399 -30.72 -9.93 -1.15
C VAL A 399 -31.95 -9.39 -1.89
N LEU A 400 -31.85 -9.21 -3.18
CA LEU A 400 -32.89 -8.62 -4.04
C LEU A 400 -33.23 -9.58 -5.21
N PRO A 401 -33.81 -10.74 -4.93
CA PRO A 401 -34.23 -11.66 -5.98
C PRO A 401 -35.32 -10.98 -6.82
N GLY A 402 -35.12 -10.90 -8.13
CA GLY A 402 -36.06 -10.23 -9.05
C GLY A 402 -35.63 -8.82 -9.44
N PHE A 403 -34.58 -8.27 -8.86
CA PHE A 403 -33.96 -7.03 -9.31
C PHE A 403 -32.64 -7.34 -10.00
N GLU A 404 -32.33 -6.61 -11.06
CA GLU A 404 -31.13 -6.82 -11.86
C GLU A 404 -30.17 -5.62 -11.70
N MET A 405 -28.90 -5.92 -11.49
CA MET A 405 -27.84 -4.91 -11.52
C MET A 405 -27.51 -4.57 -12.97
N LYS A 406 -27.58 -3.30 -13.32
CA LYS A 406 -27.36 -2.79 -14.67
C LYS A 406 -26.35 -1.66 -14.68
N ALA A 407 -25.62 -1.52 -15.79
CA ALA A 407 -24.80 -0.34 -16.01
C ALA A 407 -25.63 0.93 -16.01
N LEU A 408 -25.22 1.92 -15.24
CA LEU A 408 -25.83 3.26 -15.24
C LEU A 408 -25.38 4.01 -16.49
N GLY A 409 -26.35 4.47 -17.28
CA GLY A 409 -26.05 5.27 -18.47
C GLY A 409 -25.35 6.58 -18.10
N THR A 410 -24.55 7.12 -19.01
CA THR A 410 -23.81 8.39 -18.79
C THR A 410 -24.71 9.60 -18.56
N SER A 411 -26.00 9.50 -18.89
CA SER A 411 -27.03 10.51 -18.60
C SER A 411 -27.68 10.35 -17.22
N HIS A 412 -27.29 9.35 -16.43
CA HIS A 412 -27.82 9.16 -15.10
C HIS A 412 -27.42 10.32 -14.18
N SER A 413 -28.36 10.82 -13.37
CA SER A 413 -28.18 12.01 -12.51
C SER A 413 -27.01 11.88 -11.52
N ILE A 414 -26.57 10.66 -11.18
CA ILE A 414 -25.41 10.43 -10.34
C ILE A 414 -24.12 11.06 -10.92
N PHE A 415 -23.99 11.14 -12.25
CA PHE A 415 -22.83 11.74 -12.89
C PHE A 415 -22.88 13.27 -12.97
N ASP A 416 -23.97 13.89 -12.47
CA ASP A 416 -24.18 15.34 -12.44
C ASP A 416 -24.72 15.85 -11.10
N SER A 417 -24.65 15.03 -10.04
CA SER A 417 -25.23 15.36 -8.72
C SER A 417 -24.50 16.48 -7.99
N PHE A 418 -23.20 16.61 -8.17
CA PHE A 418 -22.36 17.69 -7.63
C PHE A 418 -21.32 18.16 -8.66
N TYR A 419 -20.57 17.22 -9.23
CA TYR A 419 -19.67 17.46 -10.36
C TYR A 419 -20.31 16.92 -11.64
N THR A 420 -20.18 17.63 -12.73
CA THR A 420 -20.50 17.10 -14.06
C THR A 420 -19.34 16.20 -14.52
N ILE A 421 -19.54 14.87 -14.53
CA ILE A 421 -18.52 13.87 -14.85
C ILE A 421 -18.83 13.22 -16.18
N GLN A 422 -18.20 13.68 -17.26
CA GLN A 422 -18.35 13.12 -18.59
C GLN A 422 -17.27 12.10 -18.92
N LYS A 423 -16.09 12.26 -18.33
CA LYS A 423 -14.92 11.37 -18.53
C LYS A 423 -14.19 11.19 -17.20
N VAL A 424 -13.53 10.05 -17.06
CA VAL A 424 -12.66 9.71 -15.94
C VAL A 424 -11.36 9.10 -16.47
N ALA A 425 -10.29 9.31 -15.75
CA ALA A 425 -9.02 8.65 -15.99
C ALA A 425 -8.96 7.31 -15.23
N TYR A 426 -8.45 6.29 -15.89
CA TYR A 426 -8.26 4.96 -15.31
C TYR A 426 -6.77 4.65 -15.14
N THR A 427 -6.48 3.62 -14.36
CA THR A 427 -5.13 3.08 -14.20
C THR A 427 -4.63 2.47 -15.52
N GLN A 428 -3.29 2.38 -15.64
CA GLN A 428 -2.63 1.81 -16.80
C GLN A 428 -3.16 0.40 -17.15
N LYS A 429 -3.50 -0.42 -16.16
CA LYS A 429 -4.04 -1.77 -16.39
C LYS A 429 -5.40 -1.74 -17.11
N VAL A 430 -6.26 -0.79 -16.79
CA VAL A 430 -7.53 -0.60 -17.50
C VAL A 430 -7.27 -0.09 -18.92
N GLU A 431 -6.36 0.86 -19.08
CA GLU A 431 -5.99 1.40 -20.39
C GLU A 431 -5.41 0.31 -21.32
N LEU A 432 -4.58 -0.60 -20.79
CA LEU A 432 -4.05 -1.74 -21.55
C LEU A 432 -5.13 -2.75 -21.92
N ALA A 433 -6.11 -2.98 -21.02
CA ALA A 433 -7.21 -3.91 -21.29
C ALA A 433 -8.29 -3.33 -22.23
N SER A 434 -8.47 -2.01 -22.22
CA SER A 434 -9.50 -1.29 -22.99
C SER A 434 -8.96 0.08 -23.42
N PRO A 435 -8.13 0.13 -24.48
CA PRO A 435 -7.50 1.37 -24.93
C PRO A 435 -8.53 2.48 -25.25
N GLY A 436 -8.31 3.67 -24.71
CA GLY A 436 -9.17 4.84 -24.89
C GLY A 436 -10.47 4.82 -24.08
N PHE A 437 -10.68 3.83 -23.19
CA PHE A 437 -11.83 3.81 -22.30
C PHE A 437 -11.72 4.91 -21.24
N SER A 438 -12.64 5.87 -21.29
CA SER A 438 -12.66 7.03 -20.39
C SER A 438 -14.06 7.38 -19.88
N SER A 439 -15.08 6.58 -20.24
CA SER A 439 -16.44 6.80 -19.74
C SER A 439 -16.54 6.46 -18.26
N PRO A 440 -17.20 7.28 -17.42
CA PRO A 440 -17.50 6.88 -16.05
C PRO A 440 -18.36 5.63 -16.07
N TYR A 441 -18.02 4.62 -15.26
CA TYR A 441 -18.74 3.36 -15.24
C TYR A 441 -19.12 2.97 -13.81
N LEU A 442 -20.42 2.92 -13.59
CA LEU A 442 -21.05 2.43 -12.37
C LEU A 442 -22.20 1.49 -12.76
N GLU A 443 -22.50 0.54 -11.90
CA GLU A 443 -23.66 -0.33 -12.00
C GLU A 443 -24.65 0.02 -10.88
N GLY A 444 -25.95 -0.23 -11.09
CA GLY A 444 -26.98 0.09 -10.10
C GLY A 444 -28.12 -0.91 -10.08
N ILE A 445 -28.86 -0.90 -8.97
CA ILE A 445 -30.14 -1.59 -8.82
C ILE A 445 -31.19 -0.54 -8.46
N ASP A 446 -32.22 -0.47 -9.28
CA ASP A 446 -33.38 0.40 -9.04
C ASP A 446 -34.48 -0.34 -8.26
N ILE A 447 -35.01 0.32 -7.23
CA ILE A 447 -36.14 -0.15 -6.42
C ILE A 447 -37.21 0.96 -6.43
N GLU A 448 -38.42 0.62 -6.82
CA GLU A 448 -39.57 1.55 -6.85
C GLU A 448 -39.31 2.86 -7.61
N GLY A 449 -38.45 2.79 -8.64
CA GLY A 449 -38.15 3.94 -9.51
C GLY A 449 -36.97 4.81 -9.05
N GLY A 450 -36.31 4.46 -7.95
CA GLY A 450 -35.07 5.10 -7.49
C GLY A 450 -33.90 4.13 -7.42
N THR A 451 -32.69 4.61 -7.67
CA THR A 451 -31.46 3.79 -7.57
C THR A 451 -31.08 3.63 -6.10
N ALA A 452 -31.28 2.43 -5.54
CA ALA A 452 -31.00 2.11 -4.13
C ALA A 452 -29.60 1.48 -3.92
N VAL A 453 -29.02 0.86 -4.95
CA VAL A 453 -27.68 0.27 -4.91
C VAL A 453 -26.86 0.88 -6.03
N VAL A 454 -25.67 1.36 -5.72
CA VAL A 454 -24.66 1.80 -6.69
C VAL A 454 -23.37 1.00 -6.45
N TYR A 455 -22.82 0.49 -7.52
CA TYR A 455 -21.62 -0.36 -7.47
C TYR A 455 -20.59 0.05 -8.52
N SER A 456 -19.33 0.14 -8.10
CA SER A 456 -18.18 0.28 -9.00
C SER A 456 -17.41 -1.03 -9.07
N PRO A 457 -17.33 -1.71 -10.23
CA PRO A 457 -16.44 -2.85 -10.42
C PRO A 457 -14.96 -2.43 -10.51
N TYR A 458 -14.70 -1.14 -10.71
CA TYR A 458 -13.37 -0.56 -10.63
C TYR A 458 -13.08 -0.05 -9.23
N GLY A 459 -11.84 -0.23 -8.77
CA GLY A 459 -11.40 0.33 -7.50
C GLY A 459 -11.49 1.86 -7.49
N LEU A 460 -11.94 2.44 -6.38
CA LEU A 460 -11.95 3.88 -6.17
C LEU A 460 -10.75 4.26 -5.28
N VAL A 461 -9.78 4.98 -5.85
CA VAL A 461 -8.50 5.32 -5.19
C VAL A 461 -8.68 6.58 -4.35
N TRP A 462 -9.24 6.45 -3.16
CA TRP A 462 -9.47 7.58 -2.25
C TRP A 462 -8.26 7.93 -1.38
N ASP A 463 -7.28 7.03 -1.29
CA ASP A 463 -6.03 7.23 -0.54
C ASP A 463 -4.92 7.89 -1.37
N GLU A 464 -5.21 8.31 -2.60
CA GLU A 464 -4.26 8.89 -3.56
C GLU A 464 -3.10 7.94 -3.97
N GLN A 465 -3.14 6.67 -3.54
CA GLN A 465 -2.14 5.67 -3.91
C GLN A 465 -2.57 4.90 -5.15
N VAL A 466 -2.08 5.35 -6.28
CA VAL A 466 -2.30 4.62 -7.54
C VAL A 466 -1.47 3.33 -7.54
N ARG A 467 -2.15 2.21 -7.70
CA ARG A 467 -1.52 0.90 -7.87
C ARG A 467 -1.60 0.53 -9.34
N PRO A 468 -0.46 0.52 -10.07
CA PRO A 468 -0.45 0.31 -11.52
C PRO A 468 -1.15 -0.98 -11.98
N TYR A 469 -1.17 -2.00 -11.12
CA TYR A 469 -1.78 -3.30 -11.38
C TYR A 469 -3.29 -3.37 -11.04
N SER A 470 -3.85 -2.35 -10.43
CA SER A 470 -5.27 -2.33 -10.10
C SER A 470 -6.12 -1.93 -11.29
N LEU A 471 -7.31 -2.51 -11.39
CA LEU A 471 -8.36 -2.01 -12.28
C LEU A 471 -9.12 -0.92 -11.50
N ALA A 472 -8.70 0.34 -11.65
CA ALA A 472 -9.21 1.41 -10.82
C ALA A 472 -9.37 2.73 -11.58
N VAL A 473 -10.20 3.60 -11.03
CA VAL A 473 -10.32 5.00 -11.42
C VAL A 473 -9.22 5.80 -10.70
N MET A 474 -8.62 6.76 -11.39
CA MET A 474 -7.57 7.61 -10.84
C MET A 474 -8.07 8.48 -9.67
N PRO A 475 -7.20 8.89 -8.73
CA PRO A 475 -7.58 9.49 -7.46
C PRO A 475 -8.55 10.66 -7.55
N GLU A 476 -8.28 11.64 -8.41
CA GLU A 476 -9.11 12.83 -8.54
C GLU A 476 -10.55 12.46 -8.97
N ASP A 477 -10.68 11.65 -10.01
CA ASP A 477 -11.97 11.22 -10.52
C ASP A 477 -12.67 10.24 -9.57
N SER A 478 -11.92 9.42 -8.84
CA SER A 478 -12.45 8.55 -7.77
C SER A 478 -13.12 9.36 -6.66
N ILE A 479 -12.51 10.47 -6.25
CA ILE A 479 -13.07 11.37 -5.25
C ILE A 479 -14.33 12.04 -5.80
N ARG A 480 -14.30 12.54 -7.04
CA ARG A 480 -15.45 13.18 -7.69
C ARG A 480 -16.64 12.22 -7.82
N LEU A 481 -16.41 10.98 -8.27
CA LEU A 481 -17.43 9.92 -8.34
C LEU A 481 -17.99 9.59 -6.95
N GLY A 482 -17.14 9.48 -5.94
CA GLY A 482 -17.57 9.23 -4.57
C GLY A 482 -18.44 10.36 -4.02
N ILE A 483 -18.04 11.62 -4.20
CA ILE A 483 -18.83 12.80 -3.78
C ILE A 483 -20.18 12.83 -4.49
N ASN A 484 -20.18 12.62 -5.81
CA ASN A 484 -21.44 12.56 -6.56
C ASN A 484 -22.37 11.47 -6.02
N THR A 485 -21.83 10.29 -5.72
CA THR A 485 -22.61 9.17 -5.19
C THR A 485 -23.22 9.49 -3.82
N VAL A 486 -22.44 10.13 -2.93
CA VAL A 486 -22.96 10.55 -1.61
C VAL A 486 -24.03 11.64 -1.77
N VAL A 487 -23.78 12.67 -2.59
CA VAL A 487 -24.75 13.74 -2.83
C VAL A 487 -26.02 13.18 -3.46
N PHE A 488 -25.88 12.27 -4.44
CA PHE A 488 -27.02 11.57 -5.05
C PHE A 488 -27.86 10.84 -3.99
N ALA A 489 -27.20 10.04 -3.13
CA ALA A 489 -27.87 9.29 -2.08
C ALA A 489 -28.60 10.16 -1.03
N LEU A 490 -28.14 11.39 -0.82
CA LEU A 490 -28.74 12.32 0.14
C LEU A 490 -29.86 13.18 -0.47
N SER A 491 -29.94 13.25 -1.79
CA SER A 491 -30.91 14.12 -2.50
C SER A 491 -32.03 13.36 -3.20
N HIS A 492 -31.97 12.07 -3.29
CA HIS A 492 -32.93 11.16 -3.92
C HIS A 492 -33.36 10.06 -2.98
#